data_460935daf40c27b900a4be0e7e607e38
#
_entry.id   460935daf40c27b900a4be0e7e607e38
#
_cell.length_a   1.000
_cell.length_b   1.000
_cell.length_c   1.000
_cell.angle_alpha   90.00
_cell.angle_beta   90.00
_cell.angle_gamma   90.00
#
_symmetry.space_group_name_H-M   'P 1'
#
loop_
_entity.id
_entity.type
_entity.pdbx_description
1 polymer ?
#
loop_
_entity_poly.entity_id
_entity_poly.type
_entity_poly.pdbx_seq_one_letter_code
_entity_poly.pdbx_strand_id
1 'polypeptide(L)'
;MFQTTLRTCALAAALFAAPAWADEGFTNRDFKGDYAFHLNGVLTQSGASVVTAYDAAVGRLTADGAGAITKGTRSVSANGAIFKETFTCTYNIDADGTGKANCNFSVFGPATLDIVLLDDNEFYFNVTSMPNTTGKPVLQGIGKRQSPGLNRGDHS
;
A
#
# COMPACT_ATOMS: atom_id res chain seq x y z
N MET A 1 56.36 -19.80 -60.81
CA MET A 1 55.25 -20.43 -60.05
C MET A 1 55.19 -19.83 -58.68
N PHE A 2 54.35 -18.82 -58.47
CA PHE A 2 54.13 -18.20 -57.19
C PHE A 2 52.74 -18.57 -56.68
N GLN A 3 52.65 -19.32 -55.59
CA GLN A 3 51.37 -19.65 -54.93
C GLN A 3 51.09 -18.57 -53.85
N THR A 4 50.03 -17.83 -54.06
CA THR A 4 49.51 -16.84 -53.12
C THR A 4 48.48 -17.49 -52.21
N THR A 5 48.80 -17.69 -50.95
CA THR A 5 47.90 -18.21 -49.92
C THR A 5 47.06 -17.07 -49.36
N LEU A 6 45.76 -17.03 -49.64
CA LEU A 6 44.76 -16.14 -49.00
C LEU A 6 44.49 -16.66 -47.58
N ARG A 7 44.79 -15.85 -46.59
CA ARG A 7 44.37 -16.08 -45.19
C ARG A 7 43.06 -15.34 -44.92
N THR A 8 41.98 -16.09 -44.78
CA THR A 8 40.65 -15.60 -44.40
C THR A 8 40.64 -15.34 -42.89
N CYS A 9 40.58 -14.08 -42.48
CA CYS A 9 40.32 -13.70 -41.10
C CYS A 9 38.80 -13.74 -40.85
N ALA A 10 38.32 -14.71 -40.06
CA ALA A 10 36.95 -14.74 -39.56
C ALA A 10 36.86 -13.82 -38.35
N LEU A 11 36.16 -12.69 -38.48
CA LEU A 11 35.78 -11.81 -37.37
C LEU A 11 34.59 -12.46 -36.65
N ALA A 12 34.79 -12.98 -35.44
CA ALA A 12 33.75 -13.41 -34.56
C ALA A 12 33.15 -12.18 -33.85
N ALA A 13 32.00 -11.72 -34.29
CA ALA A 13 31.23 -10.70 -33.58
C ALA A 13 30.55 -11.34 -32.33
N ALA A 14 31.11 -11.12 -31.17
CA ALA A 14 30.46 -11.45 -29.88
C ALA A 14 29.33 -10.45 -29.63
N LEU A 15 28.09 -10.87 -29.82
CA LEU A 15 26.91 -10.16 -29.40
C LEU A 15 26.86 -10.20 -27.84
N PHE A 16 27.25 -9.11 -27.20
CA PHE A 16 26.95 -8.88 -25.79
C PHE A 16 25.46 -8.60 -25.67
N ALA A 17 24.66 -9.60 -25.33
CA ALA A 17 23.32 -9.41 -24.84
C ALA A 17 23.45 -8.69 -23.48
N ALA A 18 23.19 -7.39 -23.44
CA ALA A 18 23.01 -6.67 -22.19
C ALA A 18 21.83 -7.31 -21.46
N PRO A 19 21.94 -7.65 -20.16
CA PRO A 19 20.79 -8.10 -19.41
C PRO A 19 19.76 -6.95 -19.41
N ALA A 20 18.59 -7.20 -19.97
CA ALA A 20 17.45 -6.33 -19.80
C ALA A 20 17.14 -6.37 -18.30
N TRP A 21 17.43 -5.30 -17.59
CA TRP A 21 16.94 -5.07 -16.23
C TRP A 21 15.43 -4.89 -16.43
N ALA A 22 14.67 -5.97 -16.24
CA ALA A 22 13.24 -5.88 -16.07
C ALA A 22 13.04 -5.02 -14.83
N ASP A 23 12.39 -3.89 -14.98
CA ASP A 23 11.89 -3.09 -13.87
C ASP A 23 10.93 -4.01 -13.11
N GLU A 24 11.40 -4.57 -11.98
CA GLU A 24 10.58 -5.46 -11.16
C GLU A 24 9.52 -4.55 -10.54
N GLY A 25 8.31 -4.58 -11.11
CA GLY A 25 7.18 -3.84 -10.58
C GLY A 25 6.89 -4.18 -9.13
N PHE A 26 5.98 -3.45 -8.51
CA PHE A 26 5.58 -3.68 -7.12
C PHE A 26 5.05 -5.10 -6.88
N THR A 27 5.17 -5.55 -5.66
CA THR A 27 4.67 -6.82 -5.16
C THR A 27 4.17 -6.66 -3.72
N ASN A 28 3.54 -7.68 -3.16
CA ASN A 28 3.18 -7.67 -1.73
C ASN A 28 4.39 -7.44 -0.80
N ARG A 29 5.63 -7.78 -1.23
CA ARG A 29 6.85 -7.61 -0.42
C ARG A 29 7.19 -6.15 -0.17
N ASP A 30 6.76 -5.26 -1.05
CA ASP A 30 7.02 -3.82 -0.96
C ASP A 30 6.09 -3.16 0.07
N PHE A 31 4.95 -3.81 0.38
CA PHE A 31 4.08 -3.41 1.48
C PHE A 31 4.36 -4.26 2.72
N LYS A 32 5.49 -3.98 3.41
CA LYS A 32 5.95 -4.72 4.58
C LYS A 32 6.47 -3.78 5.67
N GLY A 33 6.05 -4.00 6.91
CA GLY A 33 6.53 -3.29 8.10
C GLY A 33 5.43 -2.58 8.86
N ASP A 34 5.83 -1.68 9.75
CA ASP A 34 4.92 -0.87 10.56
C ASP A 34 4.66 0.47 9.90
N TYR A 35 3.39 0.84 9.81
CA TYR A 35 2.95 2.10 9.21
C TYR A 35 2.05 2.85 10.19
N ALA A 36 2.22 4.18 10.25
CA ALA A 36 1.24 5.09 10.81
C ALA A 36 0.37 5.63 9.66
N PHE A 37 -0.90 5.82 9.90
CA PHE A 37 -1.81 6.36 8.90
C PHE A 37 -2.82 7.33 9.50
N HIS A 38 -3.36 8.18 8.65
CA HIS A 38 -4.59 8.90 8.93
C HIS A 38 -5.56 8.76 7.77
N LEU A 39 -6.83 8.90 8.06
CA LEU A 39 -7.90 9.02 7.06
C LEU A 39 -8.88 10.11 7.47
N ASN A 40 -9.56 10.66 6.50
CA ASN A 40 -10.67 11.57 6.70
C ASN A 40 -11.66 11.49 5.53
N GLY A 41 -12.86 11.94 5.76
CA GLY A 41 -13.90 12.03 4.75
C GLY A 41 -15.29 12.02 5.34
N VAL A 42 -16.23 11.52 4.56
CA VAL A 42 -17.65 11.52 4.91
C VAL A 42 -18.32 10.21 4.52
N LEU A 43 -19.40 9.88 5.18
CA LEU A 43 -20.38 8.93 4.70
C LEU A 43 -21.52 9.70 4.03
N THR A 44 -21.98 9.24 2.87
CA THR A 44 -23.09 9.86 2.13
C THR A 44 -24.26 8.89 2.04
N GLN A 45 -25.49 9.40 1.99
CA GLN A 45 -26.65 8.58 1.74
C GLN A 45 -26.60 8.00 0.32
N SER A 46 -26.92 6.71 0.18
CA SER A 46 -26.97 6.05 -1.13
C SER A 46 -27.97 6.76 -2.07
N GLY A 47 -27.51 7.16 -3.24
CA GLY A 47 -28.32 7.83 -4.25
C GLY A 47 -28.59 9.33 -4.02
N ALA A 48 -27.99 9.92 -2.98
CA ALA A 48 -28.08 11.36 -2.70
C ALA A 48 -26.71 11.91 -2.32
N SER A 49 -26.46 13.18 -2.64
CA SER A 49 -25.24 13.91 -2.21
C SER A 49 -25.35 14.42 -0.77
N VAL A 50 -26.12 13.74 0.08
CA VAL A 50 -26.34 14.13 1.47
C VAL A 50 -25.29 13.47 2.34
N VAL A 51 -24.50 14.27 3.05
CA VAL A 51 -23.54 13.80 4.05
C VAL A 51 -24.31 13.33 5.29
N THR A 52 -24.07 12.10 5.72
CA THR A 52 -24.69 11.49 6.91
C THR A 52 -23.75 11.39 8.10
N ALA A 53 -22.43 11.37 7.84
CA ALA A 53 -21.41 11.37 8.89
C ALA A 53 -20.12 11.98 8.39
N TYR A 54 -19.38 12.61 9.30
CA TYR A 54 -18.00 13.07 9.13
C TYR A 54 -17.08 12.16 9.92
N ASP A 55 -16.10 11.59 9.24
CA ASP A 55 -15.16 10.65 9.83
C ASP A 55 -13.72 11.14 9.70
N ALA A 56 -12.98 10.98 10.79
CA ALA A 56 -11.52 11.14 10.80
C ALA A 56 -10.91 10.06 11.69
N ALA A 57 -9.79 9.50 11.27
CA ALA A 57 -9.08 8.52 12.09
C ALA A 57 -7.58 8.66 11.98
N VAL A 58 -6.90 8.27 13.05
CA VAL A 58 -5.47 8.03 13.09
C VAL A 58 -5.20 6.64 13.63
N GLY A 59 -4.18 5.98 13.09
CA GLY A 59 -3.89 4.62 13.46
C GLY A 59 -2.52 4.14 13.04
N ARG A 60 -2.28 2.88 13.32
CA ARG A 60 -1.07 2.16 12.89
C ARG A 60 -1.44 0.74 12.48
N LEU A 61 -0.62 0.16 11.60
CA LEU A 61 -0.77 -1.20 11.13
C LEU A 61 0.60 -1.85 10.95
N THR A 62 0.60 -3.19 10.96
CA THR A 62 1.75 -4.02 10.61
C THR A 62 1.38 -4.89 9.43
N ALA A 63 2.03 -4.69 8.29
CA ALA A 63 1.92 -5.52 7.10
C ALA A 63 3.06 -6.53 7.05
N ASP A 64 2.77 -7.78 6.66
CA ASP A 64 3.74 -8.89 6.66
C ASP A 64 4.58 -9.01 5.38
N GLY A 65 4.16 -8.32 4.30
CA GLY A 65 4.77 -8.45 2.98
C GLY A 65 4.37 -9.74 2.23
N ALA A 66 3.42 -10.50 2.77
CA ALA A 66 2.93 -11.73 2.18
C ALA A 66 1.43 -11.68 1.84
N GLY A 67 0.78 -10.53 2.08
CA GLY A 67 -0.63 -10.32 1.77
C GLY A 67 -1.53 -10.18 3.00
N ALA A 68 -0.97 -9.98 4.21
CA ALA A 68 -1.77 -9.75 5.39
C ALA A 68 -1.31 -8.52 6.20
N ILE A 69 -2.27 -7.70 6.63
CA ILE A 69 -2.12 -6.79 7.75
C ILE A 69 -2.48 -7.57 8.99
N THR A 70 -1.46 -8.00 9.71
CA THR A 70 -1.58 -8.94 10.84
C THR A 70 -2.06 -8.24 12.12
N LYS A 71 -1.84 -6.92 12.20
CA LYS A 71 -2.23 -6.10 13.35
C LYS A 71 -2.50 -4.68 12.91
N GLY A 72 -3.64 -4.15 13.31
CA GLY A 72 -4.00 -2.75 13.14
C GLY A 72 -4.75 -2.22 14.35
N THR A 73 -4.54 -0.94 14.66
CA THR A 73 -5.29 -0.19 15.68
C THR A 73 -5.56 1.20 15.16
N ARG A 74 -6.74 1.74 15.45
CA ARG A 74 -7.06 3.14 15.15
C ARG A 74 -7.99 3.76 16.18
N SER A 75 -7.93 5.08 16.25
CA SER A 75 -8.91 5.92 16.92
C SER A 75 -9.70 6.67 15.86
N VAL A 76 -11.01 6.51 15.88
CA VAL A 76 -11.94 7.10 14.90
C VAL A 76 -12.79 8.14 15.60
N SER A 77 -12.91 9.32 15.02
CA SER A 77 -13.94 10.32 15.35
C SER A 77 -15.03 10.25 14.29
N ALA A 78 -16.21 9.78 14.68
CA ALA A 78 -17.40 9.74 13.83
C ALA A 78 -18.46 10.69 14.39
N ASN A 79 -18.76 11.78 13.68
CA ASN A 79 -19.66 12.85 14.16
C ASN A 79 -19.34 13.33 15.58
N GLY A 80 -18.05 13.38 15.96
CA GLY A 80 -17.58 13.78 17.27
C GLY A 80 -17.55 12.68 18.35
N ALA A 81 -18.13 11.52 18.10
CA ALA A 81 -17.96 10.35 18.96
C ALA A 81 -16.64 9.65 18.67
N ILE A 82 -15.91 9.27 19.74
CA ILE A 82 -14.59 8.63 19.62
C ILE A 82 -14.72 7.13 19.84
N PHE A 83 -14.23 6.36 18.87
CA PHE A 83 -14.15 4.90 18.91
C PHE A 83 -12.69 4.47 18.84
N LYS A 84 -12.31 3.47 19.63
CA LYS A 84 -11.03 2.79 19.52
C LYS A 84 -11.28 1.37 19.04
N GLU A 85 -10.58 0.95 18.00
CA GLU A 85 -10.78 -0.37 17.44
C GLU A 85 -9.48 -1.00 16.94
N THR A 86 -9.53 -2.32 16.80
CA THR A 86 -8.50 -3.12 16.16
C THR A 86 -8.98 -3.62 14.81
N PHE A 87 -8.06 -3.99 13.93
CA PHE A 87 -8.40 -4.59 12.66
C PHE A 87 -7.28 -5.49 12.12
N THR A 88 -7.67 -6.36 11.23
CA THR A 88 -6.78 -7.16 10.37
C THR A 88 -7.28 -7.09 8.94
N CYS A 89 -6.39 -7.29 7.96
CA CYS A 89 -6.76 -7.29 6.54
C CYS A 89 -6.02 -8.38 5.78
N THR A 90 -6.59 -8.81 4.68
CA THR A 90 -5.84 -9.43 3.58
C THR A 90 -5.65 -8.39 2.48
N TYR A 91 -4.51 -8.41 1.76
CA TYR A 91 -4.26 -7.49 0.66
C TYR A 91 -3.55 -8.18 -0.50
N ASN A 92 -3.64 -7.55 -1.68
CA ASN A 92 -2.83 -7.88 -2.84
C ASN A 92 -2.35 -6.59 -3.50
N ILE A 93 -1.09 -6.56 -3.91
CA ILE A 93 -0.46 -5.46 -4.65
C ILE A 93 -0.09 -5.95 -6.04
N ASP A 94 -0.53 -5.23 -7.04
CA ASP A 94 -0.24 -5.48 -8.44
C ASP A 94 1.07 -4.78 -8.88
N ALA A 95 1.62 -5.18 -10.01
CA ALA A 95 2.94 -4.73 -10.47
C ALA A 95 3.03 -3.21 -10.72
N ASP A 96 1.92 -2.53 -10.92
CA ASP A 96 1.84 -1.07 -11.07
C ASP A 96 1.74 -0.30 -9.73
N GLY A 97 1.79 -1.01 -8.60
CA GLY A 97 1.67 -0.45 -7.25
C GLY A 97 0.24 -0.27 -6.77
N THR A 98 -0.76 -0.53 -7.62
CA THR A 98 -2.15 -0.54 -7.17
C THR A 98 -2.47 -1.82 -6.40
N GLY A 99 -3.53 -1.82 -5.61
CA GLY A 99 -3.92 -3.00 -4.86
C GLY A 99 -5.25 -2.86 -4.15
N LYS A 100 -5.66 -3.96 -3.52
CA LYS A 100 -6.88 -4.02 -2.71
C LYS A 100 -6.59 -4.62 -1.35
N ALA A 101 -7.29 -4.10 -0.32
CA ALA A 101 -7.33 -4.73 0.99
C ALA A 101 -8.77 -4.99 1.41
N ASN A 102 -8.99 -6.17 1.98
CA ASN A 102 -10.23 -6.52 2.66
C ASN A 102 -9.96 -6.58 4.15
N CYS A 103 -10.54 -5.66 4.89
CA CYS A 103 -10.31 -5.45 6.30
C CYS A 103 -11.51 -5.87 7.13
N ASN A 104 -11.27 -6.32 8.35
CA ASN A 104 -12.28 -6.56 9.36
C ASN A 104 -11.98 -5.73 10.61
N PHE A 105 -12.81 -4.72 10.85
CA PHE A 105 -12.71 -3.80 11.98
C PHE A 105 -13.59 -4.27 13.12
N SER A 106 -13.09 -4.19 14.36
CA SER A 106 -13.79 -4.74 15.54
C SER A 106 -15.07 -3.98 15.91
N VAL A 107 -15.22 -2.72 15.48
CA VAL A 107 -16.42 -1.89 15.74
C VAL A 107 -17.24 -1.71 14.47
N PHE A 108 -16.62 -1.31 13.37
CA PHE A 108 -17.34 -0.97 12.13
C PHE A 108 -17.51 -2.16 11.18
N GLY A 109 -16.90 -3.32 11.49
CA GLY A 109 -17.02 -4.54 10.69
C GLY A 109 -16.20 -4.53 9.41
N PRO A 110 -16.64 -5.26 8.36
CA PRO A 110 -15.86 -5.40 7.14
C PRO A 110 -15.79 -4.09 6.33
N ALA A 111 -14.64 -3.87 5.67
CA ALA A 111 -14.45 -2.81 4.69
C ALA A 111 -13.50 -3.26 3.59
N THR A 112 -13.70 -2.72 2.39
CA THR A 112 -12.76 -2.89 1.27
C THR A 112 -12.09 -1.55 0.98
N LEU A 113 -10.79 -1.61 0.72
CA LEU A 113 -9.96 -0.47 0.41
C LEU A 113 -9.25 -0.70 -0.93
N ASP A 114 -9.16 0.35 -1.74
CA ASP A 114 -8.18 0.42 -2.81
C ASP A 114 -6.91 1.06 -2.25
N ILE A 115 -5.74 0.56 -2.65
CA ILE A 115 -4.42 0.98 -2.19
C ILE A 115 -3.59 1.39 -3.40
N VAL A 116 -2.73 2.38 -3.24
CA VAL A 116 -1.68 2.73 -4.19
C VAL A 116 -0.39 2.92 -3.42
N LEU A 117 0.61 2.09 -3.66
CA LEU A 117 1.97 2.28 -3.15
C LEU A 117 2.66 3.37 -3.98
N LEU A 118 3.29 4.32 -3.32
CA LEU A 118 4.19 5.29 -3.96
C LEU A 118 5.62 4.76 -3.96
N ASP A 119 5.99 4.13 -2.87
CA ASP A 119 7.24 3.43 -2.63
C ASP A 119 7.04 2.44 -1.47
N ASP A 120 8.10 1.87 -0.92
CA ASP A 120 8.04 0.98 0.25
C ASP A 120 7.75 1.70 1.58
N ASN A 121 7.67 3.03 1.59
CA ASN A 121 7.50 3.85 2.78
C ASN A 121 6.16 4.58 2.86
N GLU A 122 5.49 4.78 1.72
CA GLU A 122 4.27 5.58 1.66
C GLU A 122 3.20 4.96 0.75
N PHE A 123 1.96 4.98 1.18
CA PHE A 123 0.82 4.54 0.39
C PHE A 123 -0.40 5.44 0.58
N TYR A 124 -1.21 5.57 -0.46
CA TYR A 124 -2.55 6.12 -0.42
C TYR A 124 -3.59 5.02 -0.36
N PHE A 125 -4.75 5.33 0.20
CA PHE A 125 -5.88 4.42 0.18
C PHE A 125 -7.22 5.13 0.17
N ASN A 126 -8.21 4.49 -0.46
CA ASN A 126 -9.61 4.87 -0.42
C ASN A 126 -10.43 3.73 0.18
N VAL A 127 -11.41 4.05 1.01
CA VAL A 127 -12.41 3.08 1.45
C VAL A 127 -13.50 3.02 0.39
N THR A 128 -13.65 1.87 -0.26
CA THR A 128 -14.59 1.67 -1.37
C THR A 128 -15.89 1.00 -0.94
N SER A 129 -15.89 0.29 0.19
CA SER A 129 -17.08 -0.37 0.72
C SER A 129 -17.02 -0.51 2.25
N MET A 130 -18.14 -0.27 2.90
CA MET A 130 -18.40 -0.53 4.33
C MET A 130 -19.82 -1.06 4.46
N PRO A 131 -20.07 -2.36 4.26
CA PRO A 131 -21.43 -2.91 4.13
C PRO A 131 -22.27 -2.80 5.41
N ASN A 132 -21.65 -2.67 6.57
CA ASN A 132 -22.33 -2.52 7.87
C ASN A 132 -22.70 -1.06 8.20
N THR A 133 -22.41 -0.11 7.32
CA THR A 133 -22.80 1.29 7.51
C THR A 133 -23.98 1.65 6.62
N THR A 134 -24.83 2.57 7.07
CA THR A 134 -25.99 3.04 6.31
C THR A 134 -25.62 3.99 5.17
N GLY A 135 -24.40 4.51 5.16
CA GLY A 135 -23.88 5.44 4.16
C GLY A 135 -22.83 4.79 3.25
N LYS A 136 -22.61 5.42 2.09
CA LYS A 136 -21.48 5.09 1.23
C LYS A 136 -20.25 5.87 1.67
N PRO A 137 -19.07 5.23 1.83
CA PRO A 137 -17.87 5.91 2.21
C PRO A 137 -17.34 6.78 1.07
N VAL A 138 -16.92 7.99 1.41
CA VAL A 138 -16.05 8.87 0.64
C VAL A 138 -14.90 9.22 1.58
N LEU A 139 -14.09 8.20 1.87
CA LEU A 139 -13.02 8.25 2.87
C LEU A 139 -11.70 7.94 2.18
N GLN A 140 -10.71 8.78 2.42
CA GLN A 140 -9.36 8.61 1.89
C GLN A 140 -8.32 8.82 2.97
N GLY A 141 -7.15 8.25 2.77
CA GLY A 141 -6.06 8.36 3.73
C GLY A 141 -4.70 8.13 3.11
N ILE A 142 -3.70 8.40 3.93
CA ILE A 142 -2.30 8.16 3.62
C ILE A 142 -1.66 7.41 4.79
N GLY A 143 -0.78 6.49 4.48
CA GLY A 143 0.05 5.79 5.45
C GLY A 143 1.53 5.99 5.14
N LYS A 144 2.32 6.14 6.20
CA LYS A 144 3.78 6.25 6.13
C LYS A 144 4.44 5.24 7.03
N ARG A 145 5.53 4.64 6.54
CA ARG A 145 6.32 3.68 7.31
C ARG A 145 6.89 4.34 8.55
N GLN A 146 6.75 3.66 9.67
CA GLN A 146 7.37 4.07 10.92
C GLN A 146 8.84 3.62 10.91
N SER A 147 9.77 4.57 10.98
CA SER A 147 11.15 4.23 11.32
C SER A 147 11.21 3.84 12.79
N PRO A 148 11.85 2.71 13.19
CA PRO A 148 12.18 2.49 14.59
C PRO A 148 12.97 3.71 15.05
N GLY A 149 12.52 4.34 16.13
CA GLY A 149 13.14 5.56 16.63
C GLY A 149 14.65 5.36 16.72
N LEU A 150 15.40 6.22 16.06
CA LEU A 150 16.79 6.38 16.39
C LEU A 150 16.81 6.64 17.89
N ASN A 151 17.38 5.69 18.65
CA ASN A 151 17.70 5.93 20.05
C ASN A 151 18.43 7.27 20.09
N ARG A 152 17.74 8.32 20.57
CA ARG A 152 18.40 9.52 21.00
C ARG A 152 19.15 9.14 22.28
N GLY A 153 20.19 8.33 22.09
CA GLY A 153 21.20 8.03 23.04
C GLY A 153 22.07 9.27 23.19
N ASP A 154 22.06 9.80 24.37
CA ASP A 154 23.14 10.53 25.00
C ASP A 154 23.71 11.76 24.29
N HIS A 155 23.05 12.88 24.58
CA HIS A 155 23.82 14.11 24.82
C HIS A 155 23.85 14.33 26.36
N SER A 156 24.83 13.69 27.03
CA SER A 156 25.38 14.10 28.31
C SER A 156 26.64 14.91 28.07
#